data_410d658a8e62371d4267bc3e646f61cc
#
_entry.id   410d658a8e62371d4267bc3e646f61cc
#
_cell.length_a   1.000
_cell.length_b   1.000
_cell.length_c   1.000
_cell.angle_alpha   90.00
_cell.angle_beta   90.00
_cell.angle_gamma   90.00
#
_symmetry.space_group_name_H-M   'P 1'
#
loop_
_entity.id
_entity.type
_entity.pdbx_description
1 polymer ?
#
loop_
_entity_poly.entity_id
_entity_poly.type
_entity_poly.pdbx_seq_one_letter_code
_entity_poly.pdbx_strand_id
1 'polypeptide(L)'
;LIQVNYFQMISWKALTIALLLFVLPNFLLMKVELIGTVEPVMAIGTVLDLAILLPLVCYFFVLRRKPTFFIIIPLSLVGLLTANWFVPDYADQYLNMINKYVIIIEVSLILLELAIMIFILKRIPLLKRVTAQKQQTYYHFLRSFIEASQRVFTFRFKKLNQYQNFLRVLSTDLSVFYYVFFSWGKKKQERLQCLHQNTLTFTYHKNGEYLGVFIMLVHALTIEIIAVHLMVMQYSHAAAWVLTALDIYALLFIIADYQAIRLSPVILDKKGIHIQKGLRFHAFIPYERIDQIIENNKDAKSVNKEKGTFNLTLGGLEAVNPKYKLILDQPIQAYSLFGIRKFIDAVYITVDENQKFYSEVNEILLKNQA
;
A
#
# COMPACT_ATOMS: atom_id res chain seq x y z
N LEU A 1 -16.81 12.40 -4.21
CA LEU A 1 -17.85 11.74 -4.98
C LEU A 1 -17.38 10.36 -5.40
N ILE A 2 -18.07 9.32 -4.93
CA ILE A 2 -17.93 7.88 -5.19
C ILE A 2 -16.55 7.31 -4.84
N GLN A 3 -16.33 7.04 -3.55
CA GLN A 3 -15.46 5.96 -3.12
C GLN A 3 -16.05 4.64 -3.63
N VAL A 4 -15.57 4.16 -4.76
CA VAL A 4 -15.85 2.77 -5.19
C VAL A 4 -15.01 1.89 -4.28
N ASN A 5 -15.63 1.33 -3.26
CA ASN A 5 -15.08 0.26 -2.45
C ASN A 5 -14.87 -0.94 -3.37
N TYR A 6 -13.67 -1.14 -3.86
CA TYR A 6 -13.31 -2.22 -4.79
C TYR A 6 -13.64 -3.62 -4.24
N PHE A 7 -13.64 -3.80 -2.92
CA PHE A 7 -14.02 -5.05 -2.25
C PHE A 7 -15.53 -5.32 -2.21
N GLN A 8 -16.38 -4.30 -2.30
CA GLN A 8 -17.85 -4.50 -2.31
C GLN A 8 -18.41 -4.96 -3.66
N MET A 9 -17.60 -5.03 -4.71
CA MET A 9 -18.06 -5.42 -6.05
C MET A 9 -17.83 -6.90 -6.40
N ILE A 10 -17.17 -7.68 -5.55
CA ILE A 10 -16.96 -9.11 -5.79
C ILE A 10 -18.15 -9.87 -5.21
N SER A 11 -18.86 -10.58 -6.06
CA SER A 11 -19.93 -11.48 -5.63
C SER A 11 -19.34 -12.80 -5.13
N TRP A 12 -19.05 -12.88 -3.85
CA TRP A 12 -18.51 -14.10 -3.22
C TRP A 12 -19.40 -15.34 -3.45
N LYS A 13 -20.73 -15.15 -3.42
CA LYS A 13 -21.69 -16.23 -3.73
C LYS A 13 -21.51 -16.74 -5.16
N ALA A 14 -21.36 -15.83 -6.14
CA ALA A 14 -21.15 -16.22 -7.53
C ALA A 14 -19.77 -16.90 -7.72
N LEU A 15 -18.74 -16.45 -7.00
CA LEU A 15 -17.42 -17.10 -7.03
C LEU A 15 -17.51 -18.54 -6.49
N THR A 16 -18.14 -18.74 -5.33
CA THR A 16 -18.32 -20.08 -4.76
C THR A 16 -19.08 -21.00 -5.70
N ILE A 17 -20.17 -20.51 -6.31
CA ILE A 17 -20.96 -21.28 -7.29
C ILE A 17 -20.11 -21.63 -8.52
N ALA A 18 -19.32 -20.68 -9.06
CA ALA A 18 -18.46 -20.92 -10.21
C ALA A 18 -17.39 -21.98 -9.90
N LEU A 19 -16.75 -21.91 -8.72
CA LEU A 19 -15.77 -22.91 -8.30
C LEU A 19 -16.41 -24.29 -8.12
N LEU A 20 -17.58 -24.38 -7.53
CA LEU A 20 -18.31 -25.64 -7.37
C LEU A 20 -18.76 -26.25 -8.71
N LEU A 21 -19.12 -25.41 -9.69
CA LEU A 21 -19.59 -25.86 -11.00
C LEU A 21 -18.45 -26.31 -11.93
N PHE A 22 -17.30 -25.66 -11.87
CA PHE A 22 -16.19 -25.92 -12.82
C PHE A 22 -15.02 -26.65 -12.19
N VAL A 23 -14.61 -26.32 -10.98
CA VAL A 23 -13.41 -26.90 -10.37
C VAL A 23 -13.72 -28.28 -9.80
N LEU A 24 -14.81 -28.40 -9.02
CA LEU A 24 -15.14 -29.66 -8.34
C LEU A 24 -15.44 -30.81 -9.32
N PRO A 25 -16.29 -30.66 -10.36
CA PRO A 25 -16.53 -31.76 -11.30
C PRO A 25 -15.25 -32.16 -12.07
N ASN A 26 -14.46 -31.21 -12.53
CA ASN A 26 -13.23 -31.51 -13.25
C ASN A 26 -12.19 -32.19 -12.34
N PHE A 27 -12.12 -31.82 -11.05
CA PHE A 27 -11.30 -32.53 -10.07
C PHE A 27 -11.75 -33.97 -9.85
N LEU A 28 -13.05 -34.20 -9.70
CA LEU A 28 -13.62 -35.54 -9.51
C LEU A 28 -13.42 -36.42 -10.74
N LEU A 29 -13.57 -35.87 -11.93
CA LEU A 29 -13.39 -36.60 -13.19
C LEU A 29 -11.93 -36.96 -13.43
N MET A 30 -10.97 -36.05 -13.19
CA MET A 30 -9.58 -36.19 -13.55
C MET A 30 -8.71 -36.82 -12.47
N LYS A 31 -8.85 -36.39 -11.19
CA LYS A 31 -8.00 -36.88 -10.07
C LYS A 31 -8.59 -38.10 -9.37
N VAL A 32 -9.92 -38.17 -9.27
CA VAL A 32 -10.60 -39.31 -8.60
C VAL A 32 -10.95 -40.38 -9.61
N GLU A 33 -10.84 -40.07 -10.92
CA GLU A 33 -11.18 -40.99 -12.02
C GLU A 33 -12.56 -41.64 -11.87
N LEU A 34 -13.54 -40.81 -11.47
CA LEU A 34 -14.89 -41.23 -11.06
C LEU A 34 -15.62 -42.06 -12.16
N ILE A 35 -15.27 -41.83 -13.43
CA ILE A 35 -15.94 -42.46 -14.60
C ILE A 35 -14.99 -43.48 -15.28
N GLY A 36 -13.81 -43.74 -14.72
CA GLY A 36 -12.79 -44.64 -15.29
C GLY A 36 -11.59 -43.90 -15.90
N THR A 37 -10.86 -44.56 -16.79
CA THR A 37 -9.66 -43.96 -17.41
C THR A 37 -9.97 -42.71 -18.21
N VAL A 38 -9.11 -41.70 -18.08
CA VAL A 38 -9.29 -40.39 -18.72
C VAL A 38 -9.12 -40.49 -20.22
N GLU A 39 -10.18 -40.17 -20.97
CA GLU A 39 -10.16 -40.10 -22.43
C GLU A 39 -9.68 -38.71 -22.93
N PRO A 40 -9.17 -38.60 -24.19
CA PRO A 40 -8.70 -37.34 -24.76
C PRO A 40 -9.73 -36.21 -24.70
N VAL A 41 -10.99 -36.54 -24.94
CA VAL A 41 -12.11 -35.54 -24.93
C VAL A 41 -12.31 -35.00 -23.53
N MET A 42 -12.17 -35.81 -22.49
CA MET A 42 -12.28 -35.37 -21.10
C MET A 42 -11.17 -34.42 -20.72
N ALA A 43 -9.91 -34.73 -21.08
CA ALA A 43 -8.76 -33.88 -20.82
C ALA A 43 -8.88 -32.51 -21.50
N ILE A 44 -9.28 -32.49 -22.77
CA ILE A 44 -9.52 -31.24 -23.52
C ILE A 44 -10.70 -30.47 -22.93
N GLY A 45 -11.79 -31.15 -22.54
CA GLY A 45 -12.93 -30.54 -21.87
C GLY A 45 -12.56 -29.86 -20.59
N THR A 46 -11.73 -30.49 -19.75
CA THR A 46 -11.21 -29.89 -18.51
C THR A 46 -10.43 -28.60 -18.78
N VAL A 47 -9.59 -28.58 -19.82
CA VAL A 47 -8.86 -27.36 -20.22
C VAL A 47 -9.82 -26.25 -20.65
N LEU A 48 -10.83 -26.56 -21.47
CA LEU A 48 -11.83 -25.60 -21.94
C LEU A 48 -12.62 -25.03 -20.74
N ASP A 49 -13.03 -25.89 -19.83
CA ASP A 49 -13.78 -25.47 -18.62
C ASP A 49 -12.97 -24.57 -17.71
N LEU A 50 -11.75 -24.93 -17.37
CA LEU A 50 -10.94 -24.23 -16.40
C LEU A 50 -10.21 -23.01 -16.99
N ALA A 51 -9.73 -23.09 -18.24
CA ALA A 51 -8.94 -22.04 -18.86
C ALA A 51 -9.78 -21.02 -19.66
N ILE A 52 -10.99 -21.37 -20.07
CA ILE A 52 -11.86 -20.47 -20.86
C ILE A 52 -13.17 -20.19 -20.14
N LEU A 53 -13.97 -21.20 -19.81
CA LEU A 53 -15.31 -21.00 -19.28
C LEU A 53 -15.28 -20.41 -17.86
N LEU A 54 -14.47 -20.98 -16.96
CA LEU A 54 -14.33 -20.46 -15.58
C LEU A 54 -13.86 -18.99 -15.55
N PRO A 55 -12.79 -18.57 -16.26
CA PRO A 55 -12.41 -17.17 -16.37
C PRO A 55 -13.51 -16.25 -16.88
N LEU A 56 -14.25 -16.66 -17.91
CA LEU A 56 -15.36 -15.89 -18.46
C LEU A 56 -16.50 -15.75 -17.46
N VAL A 57 -16.90 -16.84 -16.80
CA VAL A 57 -17.95 -16.83 -15.77
C VAL A 57 -17.52 -15.97 -14.58
N CYS A 58 -16.30 -16.13 -14.08
CA CYS A 58 -15.76 -15.28 -13.03
C CYS A 58 -15.77 -13.81 -13.45
N TYR A 59 -15.44 -13.53 -14.68
CA TYR A 59 -15.40 -12.16 -15.17
C TYR A 59 -16.80 -11.53 -15.22
N PHE A 60 -17.75 -12.18 -15.82
CA PHE A 60 -19.10 -11.64 -16.02
C PHE A 60 -19.95 -11.64 -14.75
N PHE A 61 -19.91 -12.71 -13.96
CA PHE A 61 -20.82 -12.90 -12.83
C PHE A 61 -20.20 -12.53 -11.48
N VAL A 62 -18.90 -12.71 -11.30
CA VAL A 62 -18.19 -12.40 -10.05
C VAL A 62 -17.74 -10.95 -10.04
N LEU A 63 -17.00 -10.52 -11.07
CA LEU A 63 -16.44 -9.17 -11.17
C LEU A 63 -17.43 -8.14 -11.74
N ARG A 64 -18.48 -8.59 -12.46
CA ARG A 64 -19.51 -7.75 -13.08
C ARG A 64 -18.96 -6.53 -13.85
N ARG A 65 -17.89 -6.70 -14.60
CA ARG A 65 -17.18 -5.65 -15.34
C ARG A 65 -17.12 -5.95 -16.85
N LYS A 66 -16.75 -4.94 -17.62
CA LYS A 66 -16.44 -5.14 -19.05
C LYS A 66 -15.11 -5.89 -19.20
N PRO A 67 -15.02 -6.90 -20.07
CA PRO A 67 -13.82 -7.72 -20.23
C PRO A 67 -12.58 -6.90 -20.55
N THR A 68 -11.53 -7.12 -19.78
CA THR A 68 -10.22 -6.51 -19.97
C THR A 68 -9.19 -7.63 -20.09
N PHE A 69 -8.44 -7.66 -21.18
CA PHE A 69 -7.43 -8.69 -21.45
C PHE A 69 -6.44 -8.88 -20.30
N PHE A 70 -6.08 -7.80 -19.61
CA PHE A 70 -5.17 -7.84 -18.46
C PHE A 70 -5.65 -8.67 -17.25
N ILE A 71 -6.94 -8.98 -17.15
CA ILE A 71 -7.49 -9.81 -16.07
C ILE A 71 -7.84 -11.19 -16.59
N ILE A 72 -8.34 -11.31 -17.81
CA ILE A 72 -8.73 -12.60 -18.40
C ILE A 72 -7.50 -13.47 -18.62
N ILE A 73 -6.41 -12.93 -19.19
CA ILE A 73 -5.21 -13.72 -19.50
C ILE A 73 -4.61 -14.37 -18.26
N PRO A 74 -4.31 -13.66 -17.13
CA PRO A 74 -3.82 -14.30 -15.93
C PRO A 74 -4.78 -15.35 -15.35
N LEU A 75 -6.09 -15.08 -15.41
CA LEU A 75 -7.09 -16.01 -14.90
C LEU A 75 -7.19 -17.28 -15.76
N SER A 76 -7.08 -17.14 -17.09
CA SER A 76 -7.01 -18.28 -18.01
C SER A 76 -5.74 -19.10 -17.80
N LEU A 77 -4.60 -18.44 -17.52
CA LEU A 77 -3.34 -19.12 -17.21
C LEU A 77 -3.45 -19.96 -15.93
N VAL A 78 -4.03 -19.39 -14.87
CA VAL A 78 -4.32 -20.14 -13.62
C VAL A 78 -5.22 -21.33 -13.91
N GLY A 79 -6.24 -21.16 -14.75
CA GLY A 79 -7.11 -22.26 -15.19
C GLY A 79 -6.35 -23.36 -15.94
N LEU A 80 -5.44 -22.99 -16.83
CA LEU A 80 -4.57 -23.94 -17.57
C LEU A 80 -3.64 -24.71 -16.63
N LEU A 81 -2.99 -24.03 -15.69
CA LEU A 81 -2.12 -24.68 -14.69
C LEU A 81 -2.93 -25.63 -13.81
N THR A 82 -4.14 -25.26 -13.42
CA THR A 82 -5.04 -26.12 -12.65
C THR A 82 -5.49 -27.34 -13.46
N ALA A 83 -5.78 -27.17 -14.75
CA ALA A 83 -6.15 -28.25 -15.65
C ALA A 83 -4.99 -29.25 -15.80
N ASN A 84 -3.76 -28.78 -16.05
CA ASN A 84 -2.57 -29.62 -16.09
C ASN A 84 -2.32 -30.37 -14.79
N TRP A 85 -2.58 -29.76 -13.65
CA TRP A 85 -2.45 -30.42 -12.34
C TRP A 85 -3.54 -31.49 -12.10
N PHE A 86 -4.72 -31.32 -12.67
CA PHE A 86 -5.83 -32.29 -12.55
C PHE A 86 -5.63 -33.51 -13.44
N VAL A 87 -5.16 -33.32 -14.67
CA VAL A 87 -4.97 -34.41 -15.64
C VAL A 87 -3.89 -35.36 -15.14
N PRO A 88 -4.14 -36.68 -15.13
CA PRO A 88 -3.14 -37.67 -14.74
C PRO A 88 -1.97 -37.75 -15.72
N ASP A 89 -0.77 -38.10 -15.23
CA ASP A 89 0.48 -38.15 -16.01
C ASP A 89 0.39 -39.06 -17.27
N TYR A 90 -0.38 -40.12 -17.20
CA TYR A 90 -0.58 -41.04 -18.37
C TYR A 90 -1.40 -40.41 -19.49
N ALA A 91 -2.19 -39.34 -19.18
CA ALA A 91 -3.01 -38.61 -20.13
C ALA A 91 -2.35 -37.30 -20.62
N ASP A 92 -1.16 -36.96 -20.17
CA ASP A 92 -0.41 -35.76 -20.56
C ASP A 92 -0.18 -35.67 -22.07
N GLN A 93 -0.05 -36.81 -22.75
CA GLN A 93 0.08 -36.83 -24.22
C GLN A 93 -1.06 -36.11 -24.94
N TYR A 94 -2.26 -36.08 -24.36
CA TYR A 94 -3.43 -35.43 -24.96
C TYR A 94 -3.33 -33.89 -24.84
N LEU A 95 -2.52 -33.42 -23.90
CA LEU A 95 -2.29 -32.00 -23.67
C LEU A 95 -1.03 -31.45 -24.35
N ASN A 96 -0.24 -32.30 -25.03
CA ASN A 96 1.03 -31.90 -25.64
C ASN A 96 0.95 -30.67 -26.54
N MET A 97 -0.11 -30.53 -27.35
CA MET A 97 -0.31 -29.32 -28.17
C MET A 97 -0.64 -28.10 -27.32
N ILE A 98 -1.48 -28.27 -26.31
CA ILE A 98 -1.89 -27.21 -25.38
C ILE A 98 -0.69 -26.74 -24.55
N ASN A 99 0.11 -27.68 -24.04
CA ASN A 99 1.31 -27.40 -23.27
C ASN A 99 2.35 -26.59 -24.05
N LYS A 100 2.49 -26.80 -25.36
CA LYS A 100 3.33 -25.95 -26.22
C LYS A 100 2.86 -24.51 -26.25
N TYR A 101 1.55 -24.26 -26.34
CA TYR A 101 1.00 -22.92 -26.27
C TYR A 101 1.13 -22.30 -24.87
N VAL A 102 1.01 -23.10 -23.79
CA VAL A 102 1.27 -22.65 -22.42
C VAL A 102 2.71 -22.14 -22.29
N ILE A 103 3.69 -22.92 -22.76
CA ILE A 103 5.11 -22.53 -22.74
C ILE A 103 5.33 -21.22 -23.51
N ILE A 104 4.71 -21.07 -24.68
CA ILE A 104 4.83 -19.82 -25.45
C ILE A 104 4.25 -18.62 -24.69
N ILE A 105 3.12 -18.80 -24.00
CA ILE A 105 2.50 -17.76 -23.17
C ILE A 105 3.41 -17.44 -21.96
N GLU A 106 3.93 -18.44 -21.28
CA GLU A 106 4.85 -18.26 -20.14
C GLU A 106 6.12 -17.49 -20.53
N VAL A 107 6.76 -17.90 -21.64
CA VAL A 107 7.94 -17.20 -22.16
C VAL A 107 7.58 -15.78 -22.54
N SER A 108 6.41 -15.55 -23.16
CA SER A 108 5.95 -14.19 -23.50
C SER A 108 5.70 -13.32 -22.27
N LEU A 109 5.17 -13.90 -21.19
CA LEU A 109 4.99 -13.20 -19.92
C LEU A 109 6.34 -12.86 -19.25
N ILE A 110 7.26 -13.80 -19.24
CA ILE A 110 8.64 -13.56 -18.73
C ILE A 110 9.31 -12.43 -19.52
N LEU A 111 9.19 -12.44 -20.84
CA LEU A 111 9.74 -11.37 -21.69
C LEU A 111 9.07 -10.02 -21.42
N LEU A 112 7.75 -10.01 -21.19
CA LEU A 112 7.00 -8.82 -20.80
C LEU A 112 7.47 -8.29 -19.43
N GLU A 113 7.63 -9.16 -18.44
CA GLU A 113 8.14 -8.80 -17.11
C GLU A 113 9.55 -8.21 -17.20
N LEU A 114 10.45 -8.83 -17.97
CA LEU A 114 11.79 -8.30 -18.23
C LEU A 114 11.74 -6.94 -18.93
N ALA A 115 10.86 -6.75 -19.90
CA ALA A 115 10.68 -5.46 -20.58
C ALA A 115 10.19 -4.37 -19.60
N ILE A 116 9.22 -4.70 -18.74
CA ILE A 116 8.74 -3.80 -17.69
C ILE A 116 9.87 -3.47 -16.70
N MET A 117 10.64 -4.46 -16.26
CA MET A 117 11.76 -4.27 -15.37
C MET A 117 12.81 -3.34 -15.98
N ILE A 118 13.21 -3.56 -17.23
CA ILE A 118 14.15 -2.70 -17.96
C ILE A 118 13.60 -1.28 -18.10
N PHE A 119 12.29 -1.13 -18.39
CA PHE A 119 11.64 0.18 -18.45
C PHE A 119 11.71 0.91 -17.11
N ILE A 120 11.43 0.23 -16.00
CA ILE A 120 11.52 0.80 -14.65
C ILE A 120 12.97 1.21 -14.34
N LEU A 121 13.95 0.32 -14.58
CA LEU A 121 15.37 0.58 -14.34
C LEU A 121 15.88 1.81 -15.08
N LYS A 122 15.50 1.96 -16.36
CA LYS A 122 15.84 3.14 -17.17
C LYS A 122 15.22 4.43 -16.63
N ARG A 123 14.11 4.36 -15.90
CA ARG A 123 13.42 5.52 -15.32
C ARG A 123 13.91 5.90 -13.91
N ILE A 124 14.68 5.05 -13.23
CA ILE A 124 15.19 5.31 -11.87
C ILE A 124 16.01 6.63 -11.80
N PRO A 125 16.95 6.95 -12.71
CA PRO A 125 17.69 8.21 -12.63
C PRO A 125 16.79 9.43 -12.72
N LEU A 126 15.80 9.40 -13.63
CA LEU A 126 14.81 10.46 -13.77
C LEU A 126 13.94 10.58 -12.51
N LEU A 127 13.50 9.45 -11.96
CA LEU A 127 12.73 9.40 -10.72
C LEU A 127 13.49 10.04 -9.54
N LYS A 128 14.77 9.71 -9.37
CA LYS A 128 15.63 10.32 -8.35
C LYS A 128 15.72 11.84 -8.52
N ARG A 129 15.94 12.32 -9.76
CA ARG A 129 16.02 13.75 -10.07
C ARG A 129 14.71 14.48 -9.78
N VAL A 130 13.57 13.95 -10.25
CA VAL A 130 12.25 14.56 -10.03
C VAL A 130 11.86 14.52 -8.56
N THR A 131 12.18 13.44 -7.84
CA THR A 131 11.96 13.37 -6.38
C THR A 131 12.73 14.46 -5.65
N ALA A 132 14.01 14.67 -5.98
CA ALA A 132 14.82 15.72 -5.37
C ALA A 132 14.28 17.12 -5.66
N GLN A 133 13.79 17.39 -6.88
CA GLN A 133 13.10 18.66 -7.20
C GLN A 133 11.82 18.84 -6.41
N LYS A 134 11.00 17.80 -6.29
CA LYS A 134 9.74 17.84 -5.54
C LYS A 134 9.97 17.99 -4.03
N GLN A 135 11.08 17.49 -3.49
CA GLN A 135 11.45 17.67 -2.09
C GLN A 135 11.67 19.13 -1.69
N GLN A 136 12.07 20.00 -2.63
CA GLN A 136 12.16 21.43 -2.38
C GLN A 136 10.80 22.10 -2.16
N THR A 137 9.72 21.50 -2.66
CA THR A 137 8.35 22.03 -2.52
C THR A 137 7.58 21.34 -1.39
N TYR A 138 7.71 20.02 -1.27
CA TYR A 138 6.90 19.24 -0.32
C TYR A 138 7.67 18.87 0.94
N TYR A 139 8.96 19.12 0.99
CA TYR A 139 9.90 18.85 2.10
C TYR A 139 10.03 17.36 2.46
N HIS A 140 8.89 16.65 2.64
CA HIS A 140 8.88 15.24 3.03
C HIS A 140 9.12 14.29 1.85
N PHE A 141 9.93 13.24 2.08
CA PHE A 141 10.30 12.30 1.02
C PHE A 141 9.10 11.53 0.46
N LEU A 142 8.24 11.00 1.32
CA LEU A 142 7.11 10.15 0.87
C LEU A 142 6.22 10.88 -0.14
N ARG A 143 5.78 12.08 0.19
CA ARG A 143 4.94 12.90 -0.70
C ARG A 143 5.65 13.24 -2.00
N SER A 144 6.92 13.66 -1.89
CA SER A 144 7.74 13.98 -3.05
C SER A 144 7.96 12.79 -3.96
N PHE A 145 8.16 11.61 -3.40
CA PHE A 145 8.37 10.37 -4.13
C PHE A 145 7.08 9.89 -4.83
N ILE A 146 5.93 9.96 -4.15
CA ILE A 146 4.63 9.62 -4.75
C ILE A 146 4.31 10.55 -5.94
N GLU A 147 4.47 11.86 -5.76
CA GLU A 147 4.24 12.85 -6.83
C GLU A 147 5.23 12.68 -8.00
N ALA A 148 6.49 12.40 -7.70
CA ALA A 148 7.50 12.12 -8.71
C ALA A 148 7.20 10.83 -9.48
N SER A 149 6.81 9.77 -8.79
CA SER A 149 6.45 8.50 -9.40
C SER A 149 5.28 8.66 -10.36
N GLN A 150 4.24 9.38 -9.95
CA GLN A 150 3.09 9.66 -10.83
C GLN A 150 3.50 10.44 -12.09
N ARG A 151 4.42 11.40 -11.96
CA ARG A 151 4.91 12.19 -13.10
C ARG A 151 5.81 11.39 -14.04
N VAL A 152 6.72 10.57 -13.50
CA VAL A 152 7.70 9.80 -14.27
C VAL A 152 7.06 8.61 -14.96
N PHE A 153 6.09 7.97 -14.31
CA PHE A 153 5.37 6.81 -14.84
C PHE A 153 4.00 7.18 -15.45
N THR A 154 3.80 8.44 -15.84
CA THR A 154 2.64 8.82 -16.63
C THR A 154 2.77 8.22 -18.03
N PHE A 155 1.79 7.40 -18.42
CA PHE A 155 1.75 6.80 -19.75
C PHE A 155 1.07 7.75 -20.75
N ARG A 156 1.52 7.70 -22.01
CA ARG A 156 0.98 8.50 -23.12
C ARG A 156 -0.51 8.19 -23.40
N PHE A 157 -0.98 7.02 -22.99
CA PHE A 157 -2.36 6.59 -23.19
C PHE A 157 -3.24 6.94 -21.99
N LYS A 158 -4.28 7.76 -22.23
CA LYS A 158 -5.25 8.20 -21.21
C LYS A 158 -5.89 7.05 -20.41
N LYS A 159 -6.14 5.90 -21.04
CA LYS A 159 -6.68 4.69 -20.38
C LYS A 159 -5.74 4.09 -19.31
N LEU A 160 -4.42 4.22 -19.50
CA LEU A 160 -3.44 3.72 -18.54
C LEU A 160 -3.30 4.65 -17.33
N ASN A 161 -3.77 5.89 -17.40
CA ASN A 161 -3.79 6.80 -16.24
C ASN A 161 -4.83 6.41 -15.17
N GLN A 162 -5.74 5.47 -15.45
CA GLN A 162 -6.62 4.89 -14.42
C GLN A 162 -5.84 4.11 -13.33
N TYR A 163 -4.61 3.70 -13.64
CA TYR A 163 -3.72 3.01 -12.69
C TYR A 163 -2.95 3.96 -11.75
N GLN A 164 -3.25 5.26 -11.73
CA GLN A 164 -2.59 6.21 -10.82
C GLN A 164 -2.76 5.83 -9.34
N ASN A 165 -3.90 5.25 -8.96
CA ASN A 165 -4.10 4.75 -7.60
C ASN A 165 -3.19 3.54 -7.30
N PHE A 166 -3.01 2.64 -8.27
CA PHE A 166 -2.07 1.53 -8.16
C PHE A 166 -0.63 2.04 -8.04
N LEU A 167 -0.23 3.03 -8.84
CA LEU A 167 1.09 3.66 -8.72
C LEU A 167 1.32 4.31 -7.35
N ARG A 168 0.29 4.85 -6.73
CA ARG A 168 0.39 5.38 -5.36
C ARG A 168 0.65 4.27 -4.34
N VAL A 169 -0.10 3.18 -4.42
CA VAL A 169 0.10 2.01 -3.56
C VAL A 169 1.52 1.47 -3.74
N LEU A 170 1.92 1.19 -4.96
CA LEU A 170 3.27 0.71 -5.29
C LEU A 170 4.36 1.68 -4.82
N SER A 171 4.17 2.98 -4.98
CA SER A 171 5.12 3.99 -4.51
C SER A 171 5.21 4.01 -2.98
N THR A 172 4.12 3.76 -2.28
CA THR A 172 4.13 3.64 -0.82
C THR A 172 4.93 2.40 -0.39
N ASP A 173 4.72 1.25 -1.04
CA ASP A 173 5.46 0.03 -0.76
C ASP A 173 6.96 0.18 -1.08
N LEU A 174 7.30 0.80 -2.21
CA LEU A 174 8.70 1.11 -2.54
C LEU A 174 9.33 2.07 -1.52
N SER A 175 8.55 2.98 -0.94
CA SER A 175 9.05 3.87 0.12
C SER A 175 9.33 3.13 1.43
N VAL A 176 8.67 1.99 1.71
CA VAL A 176 9.02 1.10 2.83
C VAL A 176 10.48 0.65 2.70
N PHE A 177 10.84 0.07 1.55
CA PHE A 177 12.23 -0.36 1.30
C PHE A 177 13.22 0.80 1.40
N TYR A 178 12.85 1.98 0.88
CA TYR A 178 13.69 3.16 1.01
C TYR A 178 13.95 3.53 2.46
N TYR A 179 12.92 3.60 3.29
CA TYR A 179 13.05 3.97 4.70
C TYR A 179 13.82 2.92 5.51
N VAL A 180 13.63 1.63 5.22
CA VAL A 180 14.35 0.54 5.90
C VAL A 180 15.84 0.54 5.54
N PHE A 181 16.18 0.61 4.26
CA PHE A 181 17.56 0.31 3.82
C PHE A 181 18.39 1.54 3.46
N PHE A 182 17.76 2.64 3.02
CA PHE A 182 18.49 3.77 2.41
C PHE A 182 18.39 5.08 3.18
N SER A 183 17.70 5.15 4.30
CA SER A 183 17.43 6.40 5.01
C SER A 183 18.30 6.67 6.25
N TRP A 184 19.13 5.73 6.65
CA TRP A 184 19.87 5.77 7.93
C TRP A 184 21.14 6.64 7.93
N GLY A 185 21.63 7.06 6.79
CA GLY A 185 22.90 7.79 6.67
C GLY A 185 22.90 9.21 7.25
N LYS A 186 23.93 9.60 8.03
CA LYS A 186 24.11 10.96 8.59
C LYS A 186 24.06 12.06 7.50
N LYS A 187 24.72 11.88 6.38
CA LYS A 187 24.72 12.81 5.24
C LYS A 187 23.29 13.15 4.73
N LYS A 188 22.34 12.28 4.96
CA LYS A 188 20.97 12.47 4.53
C LYS A 188 20.20 13.33 5.53
N GLN A 189 20.48 13.18 6.79
CA GLN A 189 19.93 14.00 7.87
C GLN A 189 20.41 15.47 7.73
N GLU A 190 21.70 15.68 7.43
CA GLU A 190 22.28 16.98 7.14
C GLU A 190 21.65 17.62 5.90
N ARG A 191 21.43 16.84 4.82
CA ARG A 191 20.78 17.32 3.62
C ARG A 191 19.32 17.75 3.85
N LEU A 192 18.59 17.05 4.69
CA LEU A 192 17.23 17.43 5.09
C LEU A 192 17.26 18.74 5.90
N GLN A 193 18.24 18.90 6.81
CA GLN A 193 18.42 20.15 7.55
C GLN A 193 18.72 21.33 6.63
N CYS A 194 19.56 21.14 5.60
CA CYS A 194 19.82 22.17 4.61
C CYS A 194 18.57 22.56 3.79
N LEU A 195 17.71 21.61 3.46
CA LEU A 195 16.44 21.89 2.78
C LEU A 195 15.47 22.72 3.64
N HIS A 196 15.64 22.71 4.94
CA HIS A 196 14.80 23.37 5.93
C HIS A 196 15.35 24.70 6.46
N GLN A 197 16.46 25.23 5.89
CA GLN A 197 17.12 26.45 6.41
C GLN A 197 16.23 27.68 6.56
N ASN A 198 15.19 27.79 5.71
CA ASN A 198 14.23 28.91 5.73
C ASN A 198 12.85 28.54 6.30
N THR A 199 12.77 27.46 7.09
CA THR A 199 11.52 26.95 7.67
C THR A 199 11.71 26.62 9.13
N LEU A 200 10.64 26.74 9.92
CA LEU A 200 10.65 26.26 11.30
C LEU A 200 10.26 24.78 11.33
N THR A 201 11.03 23.98 12.05
CA THR A 201 10.82 22.54 12.12
C THR A 201 10.61 22.08 13.55
N PHE A 202 9.58 21.26 13.76
CA PHE A 202 9.22 20.73 15.07
C PHE A 202 9.18 19.22 15.03
N THR A 203 10.04 18.56 15.79
CA THR A 203 9.99 17.11 15.99
C THR A 203 8.84 16.74 16.93
N TYR A 204 8.35 15.49 16.82
CA TYR A 204 7.20 15.03 17.61
C TYR A 204 7.37 13.59 18.12
N HIS A 205 8.61 13.09 18.12
CA HIS A 205 8.93 11.71 18.48
C HIS A 205 9.98 11.56 19.59
N LYS A 206 10.62 12.67 20.03
CA LYS A 206 11.75 12.61 20.95
C LYS A 206 11.32 12.52 22.42
N ASN A 207 10.29 13.30 22.80
CA ASN A 207 9.86 13.46 24.19
C ASN A 207 8.78 12.44 24.62
N GLY A 208 8.50 11.42 23.78
CA GLY A 208 7.47 10.42 24.06
C GLY A 208 8.03 9.01 24.24
N GLU A 209 7.18 8.11 24.70
CA GLU A 209 7.47 6.68 24.87
C GLU A 209 7.51 5.90 23.56
N TYR A 210 7.32 6.58 22.40
CA TYR A 210 7.15 5.95 21.10
C TYR A 210 8.34 5.06 20.70
N LEU A 211 9.58 5.46 21.06
CA LEU A 211 10.76 4.63 20.82
C LEU A 211 10.69 3.31 21.59
N GLY A 212 10.24 3.34 22.86
CA GLY A 212 10.06 2.13 23.67
C GLY A 212 9.02 1.18 23.07
N VAL A 213 7.87 1.74 22.64
CA VAL A 213 6.82 0.98 21.93
C VAL A 213 7.35 0.38 20.64
N PHE A 214 8.13 1.13 19.86
CA PHE A 214 8.75 0.64 18.64
C PHE A 214 9.69 -0.56 18.90
N ILE A 215 10.59 -0.44 19.88
CA ILE A 215 11.51 -1.54 20.24
C ILE A 215 10.74 -2.77 20.69
N MET A 216 9.71 -2.58 21.53
CA MET A 216 8.85 -3.66 22.00
C MET A 216 8.15 -4.37 20.84
N LEU A 217 7.59 -3.62 19.88
CA LEU A 217 6.91 -4.20 18.72
C LEU A 217 7.88 -4.98 17.81
N VAL A 218 9.06 -4.42 17.53
CA VAL A 218 10.09 -5.11 16.75
C VAL A 218 10.51 -6.42 17.43
N HIS A 219 10.71 -6.39 18.75
CA HIS A 219 11.08 -7.59 19.50
C HIS A 219 9.97 -8.64 19.49
N ALA A 220 8.72 -8.22 19.76
CA ALA A 220 7.56 -9.10 19.76
C ALA A 220 7.36 -9.78 18.40
N LEU A 221 7.37 -8.99 17.30
CA LEU A 221 7.25 -9.55 15.93
C LEU A 221 8.40 -10.48 15.58
N THR A 222 9.62 -10.19 15.99
CA THR A 222 10.75 -11.08 15.70
C THR A 222 10.56 -12.45 16.35
N ILE A 223 10.06 -12.48 17.60
CA ILE A 223 9.74 -13.75 18.29
C ILE A 223 8.55 -14.43 17.60
N GLU A 224 7.52 -13.67 17.24
CA GLU A 224 6.31 -14.16 16.57
C GLU A 224 6.65 -14.84 15.23
N ILE A 225 7.48 -14.22 14.38
CA ILE A 225 7.93 -14.77 13.11
C ILE A 225 8.52 -16.18 13.29
N ILE A 226 9.41 -16.33 14.28
CA ILE A 226 10.06 -17.62 14.56
C ILE A 226 9.05 -18.64 15.08
N ALA A 227 8.24 -18.25 16.07
CA ALA A 227 7.29 -19.13 16.72
C ALA A 227 6.19 -19.62 15.75
N VAL A 228 5.59 -18.70 14.97
CA VAL A 228 4.54 -19.00 14.01
C VAL A 228 5.10 -19.89 12.88
N HIS A 229 6.31 -19.59 12.38
CA HIS A 229 6.95 -20.41 11.36
C HIS A 229 7.10 -21.85 11.83
N LEU A 230 7.70 -22.07 13.00
CA LEU A 230 7.92 -23.42 13.54
C LEU A 230 6.60 -24.17 13.79
N MET A 231 5.58 -23.45 14.27
CA MET A 231 4.29 -24.06 14.55
C MET A 231 3.55 -24.46 13.26
N VAL A 232 3.50 -23.59 12.26
CA VAL A 232 2.78 -23.83 11.01
C VAL A 232 3.52 -24.80 10.10
N MET A 233 4.86 -24.83 10.15
CA MET A 233 5.68 -25.77 9.37
C MET A 233 5.32 -27.24 9.65
N GLN A 234 4.82 -27.56 10.86
CA GLN A 234 4.37 -28.91 11.22
C GLN A 234 3.13 -29.35 10.42
N TYR A 235 2.34 -28.41 9.91
CA TYR A 235 1.13 -28.70 9.13
C TYR A 235 1.35 -28.50 7.63
N SER A 236 2.06 -27.44 7.24
CA SER A 236 2.32 -27.14 5.84
C SER A 236 3.54 -26.21 5.68
N HIS A 237 4.57 -26.69 5.01
CA HIS A 237 5.75 -25.89 4.69
C HIS A 237 5.43 -24.68 3.83
N ALA A 238 4.56 -24.83 2.81
CA ALA A 238 4.17 -23.71 1.94
C ALA A 238 3.45 -22.62 2.73
N ALA A 239 2.48 -22.97 3.60
CA ALA A 239 1.77 -22.03 4.44
C ALA A 239 2.72 -21.32 5.42
N ALA A 240 3.68 -22.03 6.03
CA ALA A 240 4.68 -21.44 6.91
C ALA A 240 5.50 -20.35 6.21
N TRP A 241 5.99 -20.62 4.99
CA TRP A 241 6.75 -19.62 4.22
C TRP A 241 5.92 -18.42 3.80
N VAL A 242 4.66 -18.61 3.42
CA VAL A 242 3.75 -17.49 3.08
C VAL A 242 3.52 -16.59 4.29
N LEU A 243 3.19 -17.17 5.46
CA LEU A 243 2.99 -16.40 6.69
C LEU A 243 4.27 -15.68 7.10
N THR A 244 5.41 -16.37 7.10
CA THR A 244 6.71 -15.75 7.41
C THR A 244 7.02 -14.56 6.49
N ALA A 245 6.73 -14.65 5.19
CA ALA A 245 6.94 -13.53 4.27
C ALA A 245 6.04 -12.32 4.61
N LEU A 246 4.79 -12.57 5.00
CA LEU A 246 3.86 -11.51 5.44
C LEU A 246 4.33 -10.86 6.74
N ASP A 247 4.79 -11.65 7.71
CA ASP A 247 5.27 -11.15 9.00
C ASP A 247 6.58 -10.35 8.84
N ILE A 248 7.50 -10.82 7.99
CA ILE A 248 8.71 -10.07 7.62
C ILE A 248 8.31 -8.73 6.98
N TYR A 249 7.33 -8.71 6.08
CA TYR A 249 6.85 -7.46 5.50
C TYR A 249 6.25 -6.52 6.56
N ALA A 250 5.48 -7.04 7.51
CA ALA A 250 4.94 -6.27 8.62
C ALA A 250 6.06 -5.67 9.50
N LEU A 251 7.11 -6.44 9.79
CA LEU A 251 8.29 -5.96 10.50
C LEU A 251 9.00 -4.84 9.75
N LEU A 252 9.24 -5.02 8.45
CA LEU A 252 9.84 -3.99 7.59
C LEU A 252 8.98 -2.72 7.56
N PHE A 253 7.64 -2.87 7.51
CA PHE A 253 6.73 -1.73 7.54
C PHE A 253 6.82 -0.94 8.85
N ILE A 254 6.90 -1.59 10.00
CA ILE A 254 7.05 -0.93 11.31
C ILE A 254 8.39 -0.19 11.40
N ILE A 255 9.49 -0.80 10.94
CA ILE A 255 10.80 -0.16 10.88
C ILE A 255 10.77 1.07 9.95
N ALA A 256 10.13 0.93 8.79
CA ALA A 256 9.99 2.03 7.83
C ALA A 256 9.14 3.18 8.38
N ASP A 257 8.03 2.88 9.05
CA ASP A 257 7.13 3.87 9.64
C ASP A 257 7.83 4.67 10.75
N TYR A 258 8.56 3.98 11.63
CA TYR A 258 9.40 4.64 12.65
C TYR A 258 10.42 5.57 12.02
N GLN A 259 11.13 5.10 11.00
CA GLN A 259 12.15 5.90 10.33
C GLN A 259 11.53 7.08 9.56
N ALA A 260 10.36 6.89 8.96
CA ALA A 260 9.61 7.96 8.31
C ALA A 260 9.15 9.02 9.32
N ILE A 261 8.69 8.64 10.52
CA ILE A 261 8.35 9.55 11.62
C ILE A 261 9.58 10.39 12.01
N ARG A 262 10.72 9.73 12.22
CA ARG A 262 11.97 10.39 12.63
C ARG A 262 12.45 11.42 11.61
N LEU A 263 12.25 11.16 10.32
CA LEU A 263 12.73 11.99 9.22
C LEU A 263 11.69 12.99 8.69
N SER A 264 10.49 13.03 9.27
CA SER A 264 9.40 13.91 8.83
C SER A 264 8.90 14.79 9.96
N PRO A 265 9.68 15.79 10.41
CA PRO A 265 9.20 16.76 11.39
C PRO A 265 8.01 17.54 10.83
N VAL A 266 7.24 18.17 11.71
CA VAL A 266 6.25 19.20 11.32
C VAL A 266 7.02 20.41 10.84
N ILE A 267 6.66 20.93 9.67
CA ILE A 267 7.38 22.03 9.03
C ILE A 267 6.43 23.20 8.81
N LEU A 268 6.80 24.35 9.34
CA LEU A 268 6.14 25.62 9.08
C LEU A 268 6.93 26.36 8.00
N ASP A 269 6.30 26.57 6.85
CA ASP A 269 6.85 27.39 5.78
C ASP A 269 6.06 28.71 5.65
N LYS A 270 6.37 29.52 4.64
CA LYS A 270 5.68 30.82 4.39
C LYS A 270 4.20 30.66 4.03
N LYS A 271 3.74 29.47 3.60
CA LYS A 271 2.40 29.23 3.06
C LYS A 271 1.50 28.42 3.98
N GLY A 272 2.08 27.65 4.90
CA GLY A 272 1.31 26.77 5.76
C GLY A 272 2.14 25.74 6.51
N ILE A 273 1.45 24.75 7.03
CA ILE A 273 2.00 23.69 7.86
C ILE A 273 2.04 22.37 7.07
N HIS A 274 3.22 21.80 6.93
CA HIS A 274 3.40 20.47 6.35
C HIS A 274 3.46 19.42 7.45
N ILE A 275 2.57 18.45 7.39
CA ILE A 275 2.44 17.38 8.39
C ILE A 275 2.59 16.03 7.69
N GLN A 276 3.41 15.16 8.25
CA GLN A 276 3.48 13.76 7.87
C GLN A 276 3.62 12.90 9.12
N LYS A 277 2.74 11.91 9.30
CA LYS A 277 2.81 10.89 10.36
C LYS A 277 3.27 9.57 9.76
N GLY A 278 4.57 9.37 9.76
CA GLY A 278 5.18 8.17 9.20
C GLY A 278 4.80 7.92 7.74
N LEU A 279 4.50 6.67 7.42
CA LEU A 279 3.97 6.26 6.11
C LEU A 279 2.44 6.39 6.03
N ARG A 280 1.78 6.63 7.17
CA ARG A 280 0.33 6.47 7.33
C ARG A 280 -0.48 7.68 6.93
N PHE A 281 0.10 8.89 6.97
CA PHE A 281 -0.66 10.11 6.74
C PHE A 281 0.24 11.28 6.33
N HIS A 282 -0.23 12.11 5.40
CA HIS A 282 0.38 13.40 5.10
C HIS A 282 -0.67 14.43 4.68
N ALA A 283 -0.46 15.68 5.07
CA ALA A 283 -1.30 16.81 4.73
C ALA A 283 -0.47 18.08 4.59
N PHE A 284 -1.01 19.04 3.86
CA PHE A 284 -0.57 20.43 3.84
C PHE A 284 -1.74 21.30 4.28
N ILE A 285 -1.53 22.14 5.27
CA ILE A 285 -2.53 23.01 5.87
C ILE A 285 -2.11 24.45 5.57
N PRO A 286 -2.74 25.13 4.58
CA PRO A 286 -2.49 26.55 4.35
C PRO A 286 -2.91 27.36 5.57
N TYR A 287 -2.14 28.42 5.93
CA TYR A 287 -2.51 29.30 7.04
C TYR A 287 -3.87 29.97 6.84
N GLU A 288 -4.22 30.30 5.60
CA GLU A 288 -5.52 30.85 5.20
C GLU A 288 -6.72 29.95 5.54
N ARG A 289 -6.48 28.68 5.83
CA ARG A 289 -7.50 27.68 6.16
C ARG A 289 -7.55 27.34 7.64
N ILE A 290 -6.66 27.95 8.44
CA ILE A 290 -6.63 27.76 9.89
C ILE A 290 -7.44 28.88 10.53
N ASP A 291 -8.56 28.51 11.16
CA ASP A 291 -9.36 29.44 11.94
C ASP A 291 -8.64 29.78 13.24
N GLN A 292 -8.29 28.76 14.02
CA GLN A 292 -7.63 28.96 15.31
C GLN A 292 -6.84 27.74 15.78
N ILE A 293 -5.90 27.98 16.68
CA ILE A 293 -5.21 26.96 17.45
C ILE A 293 -5.64 27.07 18.92
N ILE A 294 -6.15 25.99 19.50
CA ILE A 294 -6.62 25.95 20.88
C ILE A 294 -5.94 24.84 21.66
N GLU A 295 -5.84 24.97 22.97
CA GLU A 295 -5.45 23.87 23.85
C GLU A 295 -6.53 22.80 23.88
N ASN A 296 -6.10 21.55 23.86
CA ASN A 296 -7.02 20.42 23.87
C ASN A 296 -7.27 19.94 25.29
N ASN A 297 -8.54 19.91 25.68
CA ASN A 297 -8.98 19.37 26.97
C ASN A 297 -9.62 17.98 26.86
N LYS A 298 -9.65 17.38 25.65
CA LYS A 298 -10.24 16.06 25.43
C LYS A 298 -9.19 14.96 25.63
N ASP A 299 -9.60 13.85 26.20
CA ASP A 299 -8.80 12.65 26.31
C ASP A 299 -8.58 11.95 24.93
N ALA A 300 -7.52 11.18 24.81
CA ALA A 300 -7.12 10.52 23.57
C ALA A 300 -8.21 9.59 22.99
N LYS A 301 -9.01 8.95 23.87
CA LYS A 301 -10.10 8.06 23.44
C LYS A 301 -11.23 8.83 22.75
N SER A 302 -11.58 10.00 23.26
CA SER A 302 -12.58 10.89 22.69
C SER A 302 -12.11 11.49 21.37
N VAL A 303 -10.85 11.93 21.31
CA VAL A 303 -10.21 12.45 20.09
C VAL A 303 -10.23 11.43 18.96
N ASN A 304 -9.88 10.19 19.22
CA ASN A 304 -9.83 9.14 18.20
C ASN A 304 -11.22 8.73 17.66
N LYS A 305 -12.30 9.05 18.37
CA LYS A 305 -13.68 8.81 17.92
C LYS A 305 -14.27 9.97 17.10
N GLU A 306 -13.66 11.16 17.17
CA GLU A 306 -14.15 12.35 16.48
C GLU A 306 -13.95 12.19 14.96
N LYS A 307 -15.04 12.28 14.21
CA LYS A 307 -15.01 12.17 12.73
C LYS A 307 -14.48 13.46 12.11
N GLY A 308 -13.87 13.35 10.93
CA GLY A 308 -13.31 14.54 10.23
C GLY A 308 -12.02 15.06 10.85
N THR A 309 -11.46 14.41 11.86
CA THR A 309 -10.22 14.84 12.52
C THR A 309 -9.05 13.92 12.25
N PHE A 310 -7.86 14.45 12.44
CA PHE A 310 -6.63 13.69 12.39
C PHE A 310 -5.79 13.92 13.65
N ASN A 311 -5.28 12.85 14.24
CA ASN A 311 -4.42 12.91 15.42
C ASN A 311 -2.96 12.62 15.05
N LEU A 312 -2.10 13.65 15.11
CA LEU A 312 -0.66 13.52 14.86
C LEU A 312 0.09 12.92 16.05
N THR A 313 -0.47 13.03 17.26
CA THR A 313 0.19 12.55 18.49
C THR A 313 0.58 11.09 18.37
N LEU A 314 1.82 10.77 18.71
CA LEU A 314 2.30 9.39 18.74
C LEU A 314 1.80 8.72 20.04
N GLY A 315 1.38 7.47 19.91
CA GLY A 315 0.99 6.66 21.06
C GLY A 315 2.22 6.23 21.87
N GLY A 316 2.05 6.14 23.19
CA GLY A 316 2.95 5.46 24.12
C GLY A 316 2.40 4.09 24.54
N LEU A 317 2.87 3.55 25.64
CA LEU A 317 2.27 2.39 26.32
C LEU A 317 0.86 2.75 26.82
N GLU A 318 0.68 4.00 27.22
CA GLU A 318 -0.61 4.57 27.53
C GLU A 318 -1.09 5.51 26.42
N ALA A 319 -2.39 5.81 26.43
CA ALA A 319 -2.99 6.74 25.48
C ALA A 319 -2.54 8.18 25.81
N VAL A 320 -1.75 8.78 24.91
CA VAL A 320 -1.24 10.14 25.08
C VAL A 320 -2.29 11.14 24.60
N ASN A 321 -2.67 12.08 25.46
CA ASN A 321 -3.59 13.15 25.12
C ASN A 321 -2.90 14.20 24.25
N PRO A 322 -3.51 14.57 23.10
CA PRO A 322 -2.98 15.67 22.29
C PRO A 322 -2.97 17.00 23.05
N LYS A 323 -1.95 17.82 22.80
CA LYS A 323 -1.82 19.13 23.46
C LYS A 323 -2.66 20.22 22.81
N TYR A 324 -2.66 20.29 21.49
CA TYR A 324 -3.34 21.34 20.74
C TYR A 324 -4.27 20.76 19.67
N LYS A 325 -5.30 21.54 19.35
CA LYS A 325 -6.21 21.30 18.23
C LYS A 325 -6.14 22.51 17.27
N LEU A 326 -5.78 22.24 16.01
CA LEU A 326 -5.92 23.17 14.90
C LEU A 326 -7.31 22.99 14.32
N ILE A 327 -8.12 24.02 14.32
CA ILE A 327 -9.45 24.07 13.73
C ILE A 327 -9.34 24.73 12.36
N LEU A 328 -10.00 24.15 11.36
CA LEU A 328 -9.95 24.62 9.98
C LEU A 328 -11.30 25.21 9.58
N ASP A 329 -11.27 26.33 8.86
CA ASP A 329 -12.48 26.98 8.31
C ASP A 329 -13.20 26.08 7.30
N GLN A 330 -12.44 25.33 6.52
CA GLN A 330 -12.95 24.44 5.51
C GLN A 330 -12.16 23.12 5.50
N PRO A 331 -12.82 22.00 5.18
CA PRO A 331 -12.15 20.72 5.07
C PRO A 331 -11.00 20.76 4.07
N ILE A 332 -9.83 20.31 4.49
CA ILE A 332 -8.67 20.16 3.60
C ILE A 332 -8.49 18.72 3.16
N GLN A 333 -7.90 18.54 1.99
CA GLN A 333 -7.56 17.23 1.48
C GLN A 333 -6.27 16.72 2.12
N ALA A 334 -6.37 15.61 2.82
CA ALA A 334 -5.26 14.86 3.37
C ALA A 334 -5.16 13.47 2.70
N TYR A 335 -4.03 12.83 2.85
CA TYR A 335 -3.79 11.51 2.30
C TYR A 335 -3.46 10.54 3.43
N SER A 336 -4.23 9.46 3.51
CA SER A 336 -3.99 8.36 4.41
C SER A 336 -3.09 7.31 3.76
N LEU A 337 -2.84 6.20 4.45
CA LEU A 337 -2.07 5.06 3.97
C LEU A 337 -2.47 4.67 2.53
N PHE A 338 -1.49 4.35 1.70
CA PHE A 338 -1.64 4.04 0.27
C PHE A 338 -2.26 5.19 -0.57
N GLY A 339 -2.16 6.43 -0.09
CA GLY A 339 -2.65 7.60 -0.83
C GLY A 339 -4.17 7.72 -0.90
N ILE A 340 -4.90 7.06 0.01
CA ILE A 340 -6.35 7.22 0.15
C ILE A 340 -6.64 8.66 0.57
N ARG A 341 -7.49 9.34 -0.20
CA ARG A 341 -7.90 10.72 0.09
C ARG A 341 -8.86 10.76 1.26
N LYS A 342 -8.61 11.64 2.21
CA LYS A 342 -9.51 11.98 3.31
C LYS A 342 -9.69 13.49 3.36
N PHE A 343 -10.86 13.93 3.78
CA PHE A 343 -11.11 15.33 4.13
C PHE A 343 -11.09 15.46 5.64
N ILE A 344 -10.39 16.47 6.15
CA ILE A 344 -10.25 16.71 7.59
C ILE A 344 -10.60 18.16 7.90
N ASP A 345 -11.32 18.35 9.01
CA ASP A 345 -11.81 19.64 9.51
C ASP A 345 -10.95 20.15 10.66
N ALA A 346 -10.21 19.25 11.32
CA ALA A 346 -9.31 19.64 12.40
C ALA A 346 -8.15 18.64 12.54
N VAL A 347 -7.04 19.13 13.10
CA VAL A 347 -5.84 18.34 13.39
C VAL A 347 -5.46 18.46 14.86
N TYR A 348 -5.39 17.33 15.54
CA TYR A 348 -4.82 17.24 16.87
C TYR A 348 -3.31 17.04 16.77
N ILE A 349 -2.54 17.86 17.50
CA ILE A 349 -1.09 17.89 17.38
C ILE A 349 -0.39 17.95 18.74
N THR A 350 0.68 17.20 18.86
CA THR A 350 1.66 17.30 19.95
C THR A 350 3.04 17.24 19.33
N VAL A 351 3.88 18.21 19.62
CA VAL A 351 5.27 18.27 19.18
C VAL A 351 6.19 18.29 20.38
N ASP A 352 7.49 18.09 20.20
CA ASP A 352 8.44 18.07 21.32
C ASP A 352 8.58 19.44 21.97
N GLU A 353 8.51 20.55 21.18
CA GLU A 353 8.56 21.94 21.64
C GLU A 353 7.17 22.59 21.56
N ASN A 354 6.22 22.09 22.37
CA ASN A 354 4.80 22.47 22.28
C ASN A 354 4.54 23.98 22.40
N GLN A 355 5.12 24.66 23.40
CA GLN A 355 4.89 26.09 23.63
C GLN A 355 5.41 26.96 22.48
N LYS A 356 6.61 26.64 21.99
CA LYS A 356 7.20 27.36 20.85
C LYS A 356 6.38 27.16 19.58
N PHE A 357 5.90 25.94 19.33
CA PHE A 357 5.01 25.68 18.21
C PHE A 357 3.72 26.51 18.29
N TYR A 358 3.09 26.55 19.45
CA TYR A 358 1.87 27.32 19.67
C TYR A 358 2.09 28.81 19.44
N SER A 359 3.16 29.39 20.04
CA SER A 359 3.47 30.82 19.88
C SER A 359 3.74 31.20 18.41
N GLU A 360 4.52 30.41 17.69
CA GLU A 360 4.85 30.68 16.28
C GLU A 360 3.60 30.59 15.38
N VAL A 361 2.77 29.56 15.55
CA VAL A 361 1.54 29.42 14.77
C VAL A 361 0.58 30.57 15.07
N ASN A 362 0.38 30.90 16.35
CA ASN A 362 -0.54 31.97 16.77
C ASN A 362 -0.06 33.32 16.26
N GLU A 363 1.25 33.62 16.31
CA GLU A 363 1.80 34.88 15.76
C GLU A 363 1.56 35.01 14.25
N ILE A 364 1.75 33.87 13.50
CA ILE A 364 1.47 33.89 12.05
C ILE A 364 -0.02 34.13 11.76
N LEU A 365 -0.91 33.49 12.54
CA LEU A 365 -2.35 33.67 12.35
C LEU A 365 -2.79 35.11 12.62
N LEU A 366 -2.29 35.73 13.68
CA LEU A 366 -2.56 37.13 14.00
C LEU A 366 -2.07 38.10 12.90
N LYS A 367 -0.89 37.84 12.32
CA LYS A 367 -0.36 38.63 11.20
C LYS A 367 -1.17 38.50 9.91
N ASN A 368 -1.84 37.36 9.69
CA ASN A 368 -2.65 37.11 8.50
C ASN A 368 -4.08 37.67 8.65
N GLN A 369 -4.52 37.99 9.87
CA GLN A 369 -5.82 38.61 10.17
C GLN A 369 -5.77 40.12 10.22
N ALA A 370 -4.57 40.71 10.36
CA ALA A 370 -4.32 42.14 10.34
C ALA A 370 -4.05 42.65 8.91
#